data_97cb9da23f98d96bab6892d6032c126b
#
_entry.id   97cb9da23f98d96bab6892d6032c126b
#
_cell.length_a   1.000
_cell.length_b   1.000
_cell.length_c   1.000
_cell.angle_alpha   90.00
_cell.angle_beta   90.00
_cell.angle_gamma   90.00
#
_symmetry.space_group_name_H-M   'P 1'
#
loop_
_entity.id
_entity.type
_entity.pdbx_description
1 polymer ?
#
loop_
_entity_poly.entity_id
_entity_poly.type
_entity_poly.pdbx_seq_one_letter_code
_entity_poly.pdbx_strand_id
1 'polypeptide(L)'
;MKLYEKIIDGKQHCKPANKIVIVKDGMQTFNPTEEMLLEDGWKVHEPVPYEPTEEEILNREKEHKIEEILRHDSSPEVNSFYIDGQEMWLDKATRVGLKLRFEVELEEGDSSTILWYDGVPFELELTSAIKMLHAIEKYASKCYDNTQMHIANVKAIEDIEILKNYDYRTGYPEKLRF
;
A
#
# COMPACT_ATOMS: atom_id res chain seq x y z
N MET A 1 15.11 21.99 -20.09
CA MET A 1 15.37 23.44 -20.14
C MET A 1 16.61 23.68 -19.30
N LYS A 2 17.66 24.33 -19.86
CA LYS A 2 18.89 24.65 -19.10
C LYS A 2 18.57 25.72 -18.05
N LEU A 3 19.06 25.54 -16.83
CA LEU A 3 19.07 26.54 -15.77
C LEU A 3 20.49 27.13 -15.65
N TYR A 4 20.54 28.38 -15.23
CA TYR A 4 21.80 29.10 -15.01
C TYR A 4 21.80 29.64 -13.58
N GLU A 5 22.96 29.58 -12.92
CA GLU A 5 23.14 30.05 -11.55
C GLU A 5 24.19 31.14 -11.44
N LYS A 6 23.99 32.06 -10.54
CA LYS A 6 24.93 33.14 -10.21
C LYS A 6 24.72 33.56 -8.75
N ILE A 7 25.81 33.88 -8.07
CA ILE A 7 25.75 34.50 -6.74
C ILE A 7 25.66 36.02 -6.93
N ILE A 8 24.58 36.64 -6.43
CA ILE A 8 24.35 38.06 -6.46
C ILE A 8 24.07 38.48 -5.00
N ASP A 9 24.85 39.45 -4.51
CA ASP A 9 24.76 39.94 -3.11
C ASP A 9 24.79 38.83 -2.06
N GLY A 10 25.63 37.78 -2.27
CA GLY A 10 25.79 36.66 -1.38
C GLY A 10 24.66 35.61 -1.45
N LYS A 11 23.70 35.77 -2.34
CA LYS A 11 22.59 34.81 -2.55
C LYS A 11 22.72 34.10 -3.87
N GLN A 12 22.53 32.79 -3.85
CA GLN A 12 22.48 31.98 -5.07
C GLN A 12 21.15 32.18 -5.81
N HIS A 13 21.22 32.59 -7.05
CA HIS A 13 20.09 32.69 -7.96
C HIS A 13 20.18 31.61 -9.02
N CYS A 14 19.10 30.88 -9.22
CA CYS A 14 19.00 29.87 -10.27
C CYS A 14 17.76 30.15 -11.13
N LYS A 15 17.97 30.43 -12.42
CA LYS A 15 16.90 30.86 -13.34
C LYS A 15 17.13 30.28 -14.74
N PRO A 16 16.05 30.05 -15.51
CA PRO A 16 16.19 29.77 -16.95
C PRO A 16 16.60 31.05 -17.70
N ALA A 17 17.33 30.88 -18.82
CA ALA A 17 17.87 32.02 -19.62
C ALA A 17 16.82 33.08 -19.96
N ASN A 18 15.60 32.68 -20.30
CA ASN A 18 14.51 33.59 -20.67
C ASN A 18 13.94 34.42 -19.51
N LYS A 19 14.38 34.16 -18.27
CA LYS A 19 14.02 34.95 -17.06
C LYS A 19 15.20 35.75 -16.49
N ILE A 20 16.32 35.77 -17.22
CA ILE A 20 17.50 36.55 -16.87
C ILE A 20 17.54 37.79 -17.77
N VAL A 21 17.74 38.93 -17.14
CA VAL A 21 17.99 40.19 -17.82
C VAL A 21 19.41 40.62 -17.47
N ILE A 22 20.26 40.83 -18.46
CA ILE A 22 21.62 41.34 -18.28
C ILE A 22 21.55 42.86 -18.44
N VAL A 23 22.09 43.58 -17.48
CA VAL A 23 22.21 45.06 -17.53
C VAL A 23 23.69 45.44 -17.64
N LYS A 24 24.10 45.99 -18.78
CA LYS A 24 25.46 46.44 -19.03
C LYS A 24 25.45 47.83 -19.68
N ASP A 25 26.21 48.77 -19.15
CA ASP A 25 26.33 50.16 -19.66
C ASP A 25 24.95 50.87 -19.81
N GLY A 26 24.00 50.58 -18.92
CA GLY A 26 22.65 51.15 -18.96
C GLY A 26 21.71 50.48 -19.96
N MET A 27 22.16 49.52 -20.73
CA MET A 27 21.33 48.75 -21.66
C MET A 27 20.86 47.42 -21.02
N GLN A 28 19.61 47.07 -21.28
CA GLN A 28 19.01 45.83 -20.82
C GLN A 28 18.90 44.83 -21.97
N THR A 29 19.47 43.63 -21.80
CA THR A 29 19.33 42.52 -22.75
C THR A 29 18.35 41.50 -22.20
N PHE A 30 17.25 41.31 -22.89
CA PHE A 30 16.24 40.29 -22.65
C PHE A 30 16.55 39.06 -23.49
N ASN A 31 16.31 37.86 -22.94
CA ASN A 31 16.64 36.59 -23.60
C ASN A 31 18.12 36.49 -24.04
N PRO A 32 19.08 36.67 -23.11
CA PRO A 32 20.50 36.62 -23.44
C PRO A 32 20.90 35.24 -24.01
N THR A 33 21.89 35.22 -24.89
CA THR A 33 22.50 33.99 -25.37
C THR A 33 23.29 33.32 -24.22
N GLU A 34 23.62 32.05 -24.39
CA GLU A 34 24.48 31.32 -23.44
C GLU A 34 25.84 32.00 -23.25
N GLU A 35 26.47 32.48 -24.36
CA GLU A 35 27.73 33.22 -24.29
C GLU A 35 27.62 34.49 -23.46
N MET A 36 26.54 35.26 -23.63
CA MET A 36 26.31 36.49 -22.87
C MET A 36 26.08 36.19 -21.40
N LEU A 37 25.41 35.09 -21.07
CA LEU A 37 25.19 34.63 -19.68
C LEU A 37 26.53 34.26 -19.02
N LEU A 38 27.37 33.51 -19.71
CA LEU A 38 28.69 33.12 -19.21
C LEU A 38 29.62 34.33 -19.01
N GLU A 39 29.62 35.29 -19.95
CA GLU A 39 30.37 36.54 -19.81
C GLU A 39 29.87 37.39 -18.64
N ASP A 40 28.57 37.41 -18.35
CA ASP A 40 27.98 38.09 -17.18
C ASP A 40 28.19 37.35 -15.87
N GLY A 41 28.89 36.20 -15.90
CA GLY A 41 29.22 35.41 -14.71
C GLY A 41 28.14 34.43 -14.26
N TRP A 42 27.14 34.15 -15.09
CA TRP A 42 26.25 33.04 -14.90
C TRP A 42 26.94 31.74 -15.29
N LYS A 43 26.68 30.67 -14.57
CA LYS A 43 27.17 29.32 -14.88
C LYS A 43 25.99 28.42 -15.19
N VAL A 44 26.20 27.40 -16.03
CA VAL A 44 25.19 26.37 -16.20
C VAL A 44 25.01 25.66 -14.88
N HIS A 45 23.76 25.60 -14.41
CA HIS A 45 23.42 24.89 -13.18
C HIS A 45 23.40 23.37 -13.48
N GLU A 46 24.33 22.66 -12.90
CA GLU A 46 24.34 21.20 -12.91
C GLU A 46 23.57 20.71 -11.67
N PRO A 47 22.39 20.09 -11.88
CA PRO A 47 21.64 19.57 -10.74
C PRO A 47 22.50 18.50 -10.06
N VAL A 48 22.75 18.68 -8.78
CA VAL A 48 23.35 17.63 -7.96
C VAL A 48 22.39 16.44 -7.96
N PRO A 49 22.82 15.24 -8.36
CA PRO A 49 21.98 14.06 -8.25
C PRO A 49 21.50 13.90 -6.81
N TYR A 50 20.18 13.72 -6.66
CA TYR A 50 19.62 13.43 -5.36
C TYR A 50 20.05 12.02 -4.93
N GLU A 51 20.79 11.92 -3.85
CA GLU A 51 21.12 10.66 -3.18
C GLU A 51 20.22 10.53 -1.95
N PRO A 52 19.34 9.52 -1.90
CA PRO A 52 18.44 9.32 -0.76
C PRO A 52 19.26 8.99 0.49
N THR A 53 18.84 9.51 1.62
CA THR A 53 19.43 9.20 2.93
C THR A 53 19.12 7.75 3.33
N GLU A 54 19.91 7.19 4.27
CA GLU A 54 19.66 5.85 4.82
C GLU A 54 18.25 5.74 5.43
N GLU A 55 17.78 6.79 6.07
CA GLU A 55 16.41 6.87 6.63
C GLU A 55 15.34 6.83 5.53
N GLU A 56 15.53 7.55 4.43
CA GLU A 56 14.60 7.54 3.30
C GLU A 56 14.57 6.18 2.61
N ILE A 57 15.73 5.53 2.49
CA ILE A 57 15.83 4.16 1.96
C ILE A 57 15.08 3.20 2.88
N LEU A 58 15.34 3.25 4.19
CA LEU A 58 14.66 2.39 5.16
C LEU A 58 13.14 2.58 5.15
N ASN A 59 12.67 3.82 5.11
CA ASN A 59 11.24 4.12 5.09
C ASN A 59 10.56 3.59 3.82
N ARG A 60 11.18 3.74 2.66
CA ARG A 60 10.68 3.18 1.39
C ARG A 60 10.63 1.65 1.43
N GLU A 61 11.63 0.99 1.99
CA GLU A 61 11.63 -0.46 2.12
C GLU A 61 10.57 -0.95 3.13
N LYS A 62 10.28 -0.19 4.19
CA LYS A 62 9.15 -0.47 5.10
C LYS A 62 7.81 -0.37 4.40
N GLU A 63 7.59 0.67 3.61
CA GLU A 63 6.36 0.84 2.82
C GLU A 63 6.17 -0.34 1.86
N HIS A 64 7.22 -0.71 1.13
CA HIS A 64 7.19 -1.86 0.23
C HIS A 64 6.88 -3.17 0.97
N LYS A 65 7.49 -3.40 2.13
CA LYS A 65 7.23 -4.60 2.96
C LYS A 65 5.78 -4.62 3.47
N ILE A 66 5.23 -3.47 3.85
CA ILE A 66 3.81 -3.36 4.26
C ILE A 66 2.87 -3.68 3.08
N GLU A 67 3.19 -3.24 1.88
CA GLU A 67 2.42 -3.60 0.68
C GLU A 67 2.46 -5.10 0.40
N GLU A 68 3.61 -5.75 0.59
CA GLU A 68 3.73 -7.22 0.48
C GLU A 68 2.84 -7.93 1.50
N ILE A 69 2.83 -7.48 2.77
CA ILE A 69 1.99 -8.01 3.84
C ILE A 69 0.50 -7.88 3.48
N LEU A 70 0.07 -6.71 3.04
CA LEU A 70 -1.33 -6.47 2.66
C LEU A 70 -1.76 -7.30 1.43
N ARG A 71 -0.84 -7.50 0.49
CA ARG A 71 -1.09 -8.36 -0.67
C ARG A 71 -1.22 -9.83 -0.25
N HIS A 72 -0.38 -10.29 0.68
CA HIS A 72 -0.47 -11.63 1.25
C HIS A 72 -1.78 -11.82 2.01
N ASP A 73 -2.15 -10.87 2.88
CA ASP A 73 -3.43 -10.87 3.60
C ASP A 73 -4.63 -11.01 2.66
N SER A 74 -4.59 -10.34 1.50
CA SER A 74 -5.65 -10.38 0.50
C SER A 74 -5.61 -11.61 -0.40
N SER A 75 -4.58 -12.45 -0.29
CA SER A 75 -4.40 -13.61 -1.15
C SER A 75 -5.19 -14.84 -0.67
N PRO A 76 -5.43 -15.82 -1.54
CA PRO A 76 -6.01 -17.11 -1.13
C PRO A 76 -5.14 -17.87 -0.12
N GLU A 77 -3.87 -17.51 0.06
CA GLU A 77 -3.02 -18.11 1.10
C GLU A 77 -3.57 -17.83 2.50
N VAL A 78 -4.17 -16.67 2.70
CA VAL A 78 -4.79 -16.22 3.97
C VAL A 78 -6.32 -16.26 3.86
N ASN A 79 -6.88 -15.65 2.83
CA ASN A 79 -8.32 -15.48 2.65
C ASN A 79 -8.92 -16.67 1.89
N SER A 80 -8.97 -17.83 2.54
CA SER A 80 -9.70 -18.97 2.03
C SER A 80 -10.03 -19.99 3.13
N PHE A 81 -11.06 -20.78 2.87
CA PHE A 81 -11.46 -21.95 3.65
C PHE A 81 -12.02 -23.02 2.69
N TYR A 82 -12.30 -24.22 3.18
CA TYR A 82 -12.78 -25.32 2.36
C TYR A 82 -14.13 -25.81 2.85
N ILE A 83 -15.07 -26.05 1.93
CA ILE A 83 -16.29 -26.84 2.15
C ILE A 83 -16.25 -28.02 1.17
N ASP A 84 -16.35 -29.25 1.68
CA ASP A 84 -16.28 -30.47 0.88
C ASP A 84 -15.08 -30.51 -0.09
N GLY A 85 -13.94 -29.93 0.34
CA GLY A 85 -12.72 -29.86 -0.45
C GLY A 85 -12.67 -28.72 -1.48
N GLN A 86 -13.73 -27.97 -1.67
CA GLN A 86 -13.75 -26.79 -2.55
C GLN A 86 -13.26 -25.56 -1.80
N GLU A 87 -12.26 -24.89 -2.37
CA GLU A 87 -11.72 -23.65 -1.81
C GLU A 87 -12.64 -22.46 -2.12
N MET A 88 -12.94 -21.67 -1.10
CA MET A 88 -13.78 -20.49 -1.23
C MET A 88 -13.45 -19.43 -0.19
N TRP A 89 -13.94 -18.20 -0.41
CA TRP A 89 -13.86 -17.11 0.52
C TRP A 89 -15.12 -16.26 0.52
N LEU A 90 -15.52 -15.82 1.70
CA LEU A 90 -16.62 -14.88 1.89
C LEU A 90 -16.04 -13.56 2.41
N ASP A 91 -16.16 -12.49 1.63
CA ASP A 91 -15.75 -11.16 2.08
C ASP A 91 -16.60 -10.67 3.27
N LYS A 92 -16.15 -9.60 3.91
CA LYS A 92 -16.81 -9.09 5.12
C LYS A 92 -18.26 -8.66 4.87
N ALA A 93 -18.56 -8.05 3.72
CA ALA A 93 -19.91 -7.60 3.39
C ALA A 93 -20.84 -8.78 3.21
N THR A 94 -20.38 -9.82 2.51
CA THR A 94 -21.11 -11.09 2.33
C THR A 94 -21.36 -11.77 3.67
N ARG A 95 -20.34 -11.86 4.56
CA ARG A 95 -20.54 -12.46 5.91
C ARG A 95 -21.56 -11.72 6.75
N VAL A 96 -21.55 -10.37 6.72
CA VAL A 96 -22.54 -9.54 7.42
C VAL A 96 -23.94 -9.75 6.85
N GLY A 97 -24.08 -9.80 5.52
CA GLY A 97 -25.36 -10.08 4.86
C GLY A 97 -25.93 -11.46 5.20
N LEU A 98 -25.06 -12.49 5.20
CA LEU A 98 -25.44 -13.85 5.57
C LEU A 98 -25.88 -13.95 7.05
N LYS A 99 -25.19 -13.23 7.95
CA LYS A 99 -25.57 -13.19 9.35
C LYS A 99 -27.00 -12.68 9.51
N LEU A 100 -27.32 -11.55 8.91
CA LEU A 100 -28.66 -10.97 8.96
C LEU A 100 -29.70 -11.92 8.35
N ARG A 101 -29.40 -12.53 7.21
CA ARG A 101 -30.27 -13.50 6.57
C ARG A 101 -30.56 -14.70 7.47
N PHE A 102 -29.54 -15.29 8.09
CA PHE A 102 -29.70 -16.43 8.97
C PHE A 102 -30.50 -16.09 10.26
N GLU A 103 -30.34 -14.86 10.77
CA GLU A 103 -31.15 -14.36 11.88
C GLU A 103 -32.65 -14.33 11.51
N VAL A 104 -32.99 -13.82 10.32
CA VAL A 104 -34.36 -13.77 9.82
C VAL A 104 -34.93 -15.18 9.58
N GLU A 105 -34.18 -16.04 8.87
CA GLU A 105 -34.60 -17.44 8.61
C GLU A 105 -34.84 -18.21 9.93
N LEU A 106 -34.01 -17.97 10.96
CA LEU A 106 -34.17 -18.57 12.27
C LEU A 106 -35.42 -18.06 12.99
N GLU A 107 -35.71 -16.76 12.90
CA GLU A 107 -36.94 -16.16 13.49
C GLU A 107 -38.22 -16.67 12.81
N GLU A 108 -38.15 -16.96 11.51
CA GLU A 108 -39.24 -17.51 10.70
C GLU A 108 -39.46 -19.03 10.96
N GLY A 109 -38.49 -19.67 11.64
CA GLY A 109 -38.55 -21.09 11.99
C GLY A 109 -38.04 -22.02 10.91
N ASP A 110 -37.24 -21.50 9.98
CA ASP A 110 -36.59 -22.32 8.95
C ASP A 110 -35.55 -23.26 9.55
N SER A 111 -35.43 -24.45 9.00
CA SER A 111 -34.46 -25.46 9.44
C SER A 111 -33.22 -25.55 8.54
N SER A 112 -33.29 -25.02 7.30
CA SER A 112 -32.22 -25.06 6.33
C SER A 112 -32.10 -23.72 5.57
N THR A 113 -30.93 -23.48 4.99
CA THR A 113 -30.64 -22.36 4.13
C THR A 113 -29.85 -22.82 2.91
N ILE A 114 -29.92 -22.06 1.81
CA ILE A 114 -29.14 -22.33 0.60
C ILE A 114 -28.11 -21.24 0.41
N LEU A 115 -26.84 -21.59 0.46
CA LEU A 115 -25.74 -20.70 0.07
C LEU A 115 -25.43 -20.92 -1.41
N TRP A 116 -25.30 -19.82 -2.15
CA TRP A 116 -24.82 -19.86 -3.54
C TRP A 116 -23.37 -19.40 -3.58
N TYR A 117 -22.52 -20.21 -4.17
CA TYR A 117 -21.13 -19.84 -4.41
C TYR A 117 -20.74 -20.28 -5.83
N ASP A 118 -20.29 -19.32 -6.63
CA ASP A 118 -19.91 -19.51 -8.05
C ASP A 118 -20.98 -20.30 -8.87
N GLY A 119 -22.27 -19.98 -8.63
CA GLY A 119 -23.40 -20.63 -9.29
C GLY A 119 -23.76 -22.03 -8.77
N VAL A 120 -23.05 -22.52 -7.74
CA VAL A 120 -23.33 -23.80 -7.09
C VAL A 120 -24.11 -23.58 -5.80
N PRO A 121 -25.29 -24.25 -5.63
CA PRO A 121 -26.05 -24.19 -4.38
C PRO A 121 -25.50 -25.18 -3.37
N PHE A 122 -25.35 -24.70 -2.14
CA PHE A 122 -25.02 -25.53 -0.96
C PHE A 122 -26.20 -25.45 0.00
N GLU A 123 -26.95 -26.53 0.14
CA GLU A 123 -28.01 -26.63 1.14
C GLU A 123 -27.40 -27.04 2.48
N LEU A 124 -27.63 -26.23 3.50
CA LEU A 124 -27.07 -26.42 4.84
C LEU A 124 -28.17 -26.37 5.89
N GLU A 125 -28.05 -27.15 6.92
CA GLU A 125 -28.86 -27.00 8.12
C GLU A 125 -28.53 -25.62 8.76
N LEU A 126 -29.53 -24.83 9.08
CA LEU A 126 -29.39 -23.43 9.45
C LEU A 126 -28.48 -23.21 10.67
N THR A 127 -28.60 -24.07 11.69
CA THR A 127 -27.75 -23.99 12.89
C THR A 127 -26.29 -24.31 12.58
N SER A 128 -26.04 -25.19 11.62
CA SER A 128 -24.69 -25.52 11.10
C SER A 128 -24.12 -24.39 10.27
N ALA A 129 -24.93 -23.73 9.42
CA ALA A 129 -24.55 -22.57 8.65
C ALA A 129 -24.13 -21.38 9.55
N ILE A 130 -24.89 -21.15 10.64
CA ILE A 130 -24.56 -20.13 11.65
C ILE A 130 -23.23 -20.43 12.34
N LYS A 131 -22.99 -21.67 12.77
CA LYS A 131 -21.72 -22.09 13.38
C LYS A 131 -20.54 -21.94 12.43
N MET A 132 -20.73 -22.32 11.17
CA MET A 132 -19.74 -22.14 10.11
C MET A 132 -19.39 -20.65 9.92
N LEU A 133 -20.41 -19.77 9.81
CA LEU A 133 -20.22 -18.34 9.67
C LEU A 133 -19.46 -17.74 10.86
N HIS A 134 -19.78 -18.16 12.09
CA HIS A 134 -19.04 -17.72 13.28
C HIS A 134 -17.59 -18.19 13.29
N ALA A 135 -17.32 -19.41 12.81
CA ALA A 135 -15.95 -19.91 12.68
C ALA A 135 -15.16 -19.11 11.65
N ILE A 136 -15.76 -18.80 10.49
CA ILE A 136 -15.15 -17.98 9.43
C ILE A 136 -14.85 -16.58 9.96
N GLU A 137 -15.78 -15.94 10.68
CA GLU A 137 -15.56 -14.60 11.23
C GLU A 137 -14.43 -14.60 12.27
N LYS A 138 -14.37 -15.60 13.13
CA LYS A 138 -13.27 -15.77 14.10
C LYS A 138 -11.93 -16.01 13.40
N TYR A 139 -11.91 -16.77 12.32
CA TYR A 139 -10.74 -17.01 11.49
C TYR A 139 -10.28 -15.69 10.85
N ALA A 140 -11.18 -14.97 10.19
CA ALA A 140 -10.88 -13.70 9.54
C ALA A 140 -10.34 -12.64 10.53
N SER A 141 -10.90 -12.58 11.75
CA SER A 141 -10.40 -11.69 12.80
C SER A 141 -8.98 -12.03 13.21
N LYS A 142 -8.65 -13.32 13.37
CA LYS A 142 -7.28 -13.75 13.70
C LYS A 142 -6.28 -13.45 12.58
N CYS A 143 -6.68 -13.61 11.31
CA CYS A 143 -5.85 -13.25 10.16
C CYS A 143 -5.56 -11.74 10.19
N TYR A 144 -6.59 -10.92 10.37
CA TYR A 144 -6.46 -9.48 10.48
C TYR A 144 -5.52 -9.06 11.63
N ASP A 145 -5.69 -9.63 12.83
CA ASP A 145 -4.84 -9.33 13.99
C ASP A 145 -3.37 -9.67 13.71
N ASN A 146 -3.12 -10.82 13.07
CA ASN A 146 -1.77 -11.24 12.68
C ASN A 146 -1.16 -10.28 11.65
N THR A 147 -1.92 -9.89 10.64
CA THR A 147 -1.51 -8.89 9.65
C THR A 147 -1.13 -7.56 10.30
N GLN A 148 -1.96 -7.05 11.24
CA GLN A 148 -1.68 -5.81 11.96
C GLN A 148 -0.44 -5.92 12.84
N MET A 149 -0.20 -7.08 13.47
CA MET A 149 1.03 -7.36 14.22
C MET A 149 2.25 -7.31 13.32
N HIS A 150 2.22 -7.91 12.13
CA HIS A 150 3.33 -7.85 11.18
C HIS A 150 3.61 -6.41 10.72
N ILE A 151 2.57 -5.64 10.42
CA ILE A 151 2.70 -4.23 10.04
C ILE A 151 3.34 -3.42 11.17
N ALA A 152 2.92 -3.63 12.42
CA ALA A 152 3.50 -2.97 13.59
C ALA A 152 4.99 -3.33 13.77
N ASN A 153 5.34 -4.61 13.62
CA ASN A 153 6.71 -5.08 13.71
C ASN A 153 7.58 -4.45 12.62
N VAL A 154 7.13 -4.43 11.35
CA VAL A 154 7.87 -3.80 10.24
C VAL A 154 8.12 -2.31 10.50
N LYS A 155 7.13 -1.60 11.03
CA LYS A 155 7.28 -0.17 11.38
C LYS A 155 8.34 0.05 12.47
N ALA A 156 8.48 -0.88 13.40
CA ALA A 156 9.42 -0.80 14.52
C ALA A 156 10.86 -1.21 14.15
N ILE A 157 11.10 -1.87 13.02
CA ILE A 157 12.44 -2.27 12.59
C ILE A 157 13.25 -1.03 12.20
N GLU A 158 14.46 -0.89 12.72
CA GLU A 158 15.40 0.20 12.44
C GLU A 158 16.56 -0.23 11.55
N ASP A 159 16.75 -1.52 11.36
CA ASP A 159 17.83 -2.12 10.57
C ASP A 159 17.31 -2.68 9.25
N ILE A 160 17.90 -2.23 8.13
CA ILE A 160 17.47 -2.59 6.78
C ILE A 160 17.69 -4.09 6.48
N GLU A 161 18.73 -4.72 7.03
CA GLU A 161 18.99 -6.14 6.79
C GLU A 161 18.00 -7.02 7.57
N ILE A 162 17.62 -6.60 8.78
CA ILE A 162 16.53 -7.25 9.53
C ILE A 162 15.21 -7.11 8.78
N LEU A 163 14.93 -5.94 8.24
CA LEU A 163 13.71 -5.67 7.47
C LEU A 163 13.61 -6.54 6.20
N LYS A 164 14.69 -6.65 5.43
CA LYS A 164 14.73 -7.49 4.22
C LYS A 164 14.45 -8.96 4.51
N ASN A 165 14.97 -9.46 5.64
CA ASN A 165 14.82 -10.86 6.06
C ASN A 165 13.56 -11.12 6.90
N TYR A 166 12.71 -10.12 7.10
CA TYR A 166 11.49 -10.26 7.90
C TYR A 166 10.47 -11.16 7.21
N ASP A 167 10.14 -12.29 7.86
CA ASP A 167 9.14 -13.25 7.39
C ASP A 167 7.76 -12.93 7.96
N TYR A 168 6.89 -12.37 7.14
CA TYR A 168 5.52 -12.01 7.47
C TYR A 168 4.49 -13.11 7.19
N ARG A 169 4.92 -14.28 6.67
CA ARG A 169 3.99 -15.39 6.32
C ARG A 169 3.67 -16.28 7.50
N THR A 170 4.26 -16.03 8.65
CA THR A 170 4.10 -16.83 9.86
C THR A 170 2.94 -16.35 10.73
N GLY A 171 2.48 -17.20 11.63
CA GLY A 171 1.50 -16.85 12.68
C GLY A 171 0.04 -16.81 12.22
N TYR A 172 -0.27 -16.98 10.93
CA TYR A 172 -1.64 -17.09 10.45
C TYR A 172 -2.27 -18.40 10.92
N PRO A 173 -3.58 -18.41 11.25
CA PRO A 173 -4.27 -19.61 11.65
C PRO A 173 -4.36 -20.64 10.51
N GLU A 174 -4.45 -21.92 10.88
CA GLU A 174 -4.73 -22.95 9.89
C GLU A 174 -6.09 -22.72 9.22
N LYS A 175 -6.16 -23.00 7.90
CA LYS A 175 -7.38 -22.84 7.12
C LYS A 175 -8.50 -23.74 7.63
N LEU A 176 -9.69 -23.18 7.71
CA LEU A 176 -10.87 -23.93 8.11
C LEU A 176 -11.25 -24.96 7.05
N ARG A 177 -11.77 -26.10 7.50
CA ARG A 177 -12.34 -27.18 6.66
C ARG A 177 -13.67 -27.60 7.26
N PHE A 178 -14.69 -27.54 6.44
CA PHE A 178 -16.06 -27.94 6.78
C PHE A 178 -16.48 -29.13 5.96
#